data_70eff783ffacbcc2fdbd51eb02b5472a
#
_entry.id   70eff783ffacbcc2fdbd51eb02b5472a
#
_cell.length_a   1.000
_cell.length_b   1.000
_cell.length_c   1.000
_cell.angle_alpha   90.00
_cell.angle_beta   90.00
_cell.angle_gamma   90.00
#
_symmetry.space_group_name_H-M   'P 1'
#
loop_
_entity.id
_entity.type
_entity.pdbx_description
1 polymer ?
#
loop_
_entity_poly.entity_id
_entity_poly.type
_entity_poly.pdbx_seq_one_letter_code
_entity_poly.pdbx_strand_id
1 'polypeptide(L)'
;MPLLILVAEDDPGIRLAVCDYLELLGYSAIAAENGVEALSLLEIYRPHLMVADIRMPLKDGYELVKQVRNRPQFRLLPVIFLTERGSTEDRIRGYQVGCDLYLPKPFEMEELGAVIRNLLERSQIVQSEIVQSEKRFSRQEPGLNAEPVSPPMRSLDFTNREQQVLQLLATGLSNIEIGTQLYLSPRTVEKYVSSLLRKTDTNNRAELVRFALEHHLVN
;
A
#
# COMPACT_ATOMS: atom_id res chain seq x y z
N MET A 1 -10.81 16.16 8.97
CA MET A 1 -10.04 16.89 7.93
C MET A 1 -10.13 16.11 6.65
N PRO A 2 -10.29 16.72 5.47
CA PRO A 2 -10.29 16.01 4.21
C PRO A 2 -8.94 15.32 3.97
N LEU A 3 -8.95 14.17 3.31
CA LEU A 3 -7.74 13.45 2.95
C LEU A 3 -7.01 14.23 1.86
N LEU A 4 -5.69 14.37 2.00
CA LEU A 4 -4.85 15.15 1.11
C LEU A 4 -4.20 14.25 0.05
N ILE A 5 -4.28 14.65 -1.21
CA ILE A 5 -3.71 13.94 -2.35
C ILE A 5 -2.68 14.84 -3.04
N LEU A 6 -1.49 14.31 -3.30
CA LEU A 6 -0.46 14.99 -4.09
C LEU A 6 -0.61 14.57 -5.55
N VAL A 7 -0.71 15.54 -6.45
CA VAL A 7 -0.78 15.36 -7.91
C VAL A 7 0.50 15.90 -8.53
N ALA A 8 1.35 15.03 -9.07
CA ALA A 8 2.57 15.36 -9.79
C ALA A 8 2.35 15.13 -11.29
N GLU A 9 2.21 16.20 -12.05
CA GLU A 9 1.87 16.19 -13.48
C GLU A 9 2.44 17.44 -14.12
N ASP A 10 3.18 17.34 -15.21
CA ASP A 10 3.80 18.48 -15.86
C ASP A 10 2.83 19.24 -16.80
N ASP A 11 1.84 18.53 -17.39
CA ASP A 11 0.80 19.19 -18.17
C ASP A 11 -0.15 19.99 -17.25
N PRO A 12 -0.21 21.33 -17.39
CA PRO A 12 -1.03 22.18 -16.52
C PRO A 12 -2.53 21.91 -16.67
N GLY A 13 -2.99 21.50 -17.87
CA GLY A 13 -4.41 21.21 -18.12
C GLY A 13 -4.84 19.94 -17.42
N ILE A 14 -4.07 18.86 -17.53
CA ILE A 14 -4.34 17.59 -16.85
C ILE A 14 -4.22 17.78 -15.34
N ARG A 15 -3.16 18.45 -14.89
CA ARG A 15 -2.93 18.73 -13.46
C ARG A 15 -4.12 19.46 -12.84
N LEU A 16 -4.60 20.52 -13.47
CA LEU A 16 -5.75 21.28 -12.99
C LEU A 16 -7.01 20.43 -12.99
N ALA A 17 -7.31 19.73 -14.08
CA ALA A 17 -8.52 18.91 -14.20
C ALA A 17 -8.56 17.78 -13.13
N VAL A 18 -7.42 17.16 -12.85
CA VAL A 18 -7.33 16.14 -11.79
C VAL A 18 -7.53 16.76 -10.40
N CYS A 19 -6.90 17.90 -10.12
CA CYS A 19 -7.08 18.58 -8.83
C CYS A 19 -8.53 19.01 -8.60
N ASP A 20 -9.15 19.66 -9.59
CA ASP A 20 -10.55 20.11 -9.51
C ASP A 20 -11.50 18.91 -9.27
N TYR A 21 -11.27 17.81 -9.98
CA TYR A 21 -12.08 16.62 -9.81
C TYR A 21 -11.91 16.00 -8.39
N LEU A 22 -10.70 15.97 -7.86
CA LEU A 22 -10.45 15.49 -6.49
C LEU A 22 -11.14 16.37 -5.45
N GLU A 23 -11.14 17.69 -5.63
CA GLU A 23 -11.84 18.63 -4.75
C GLU A 23 -13.36 18.45 -4.80
N LEU A 24 -13.92 18.18 -5.99
CA LEU A 24 -15.36 17.85 -6.13
C LEU A 24 -15.73 16.56 -5.39
N LEU A 25 -14.79 15.60 -5.26
CA LEU A 25 -14.98 14.38 -4.47
C LEU A 25 -14.78 14.58 -2.96
N GLY A 26 -14.44 15.80 -2.51
CA GLY A 26 -14.25 16.14 -1.10
C GLY A 26 -12.85 15.87 -0.57
N TYR A 27 -11.88 15.61 -1.43
CA TYR A 27 -10.46 15.54 -1.08
C TYR A 27 -9.82 16.93 -1.09
N SER A 28 -8.67 17.10 -0.44
CA SER A 28 -7.80 18.25 -0.67
C SER A 28 -6.72 17.82 -1.68
N ALA A 29 -6.41 18.67 -2.65
CA ALA A 29 -5.37 18.41 -3.62
C ALA A 29 -4.21 19.40 -3.47
N ILE A 30 -2.98 18.92 -3.62
CA ILE A 30 -1.79 19.75 -3.82
C ILE A 30 -1.12 19.34 -5.13
N ALA A 31 -0.66 20.32 -5.89
CA ALA A 31 -0.13 20.13 -7.23
C ALA A 31 1.39 20.33 -7.26
N ALA A 32 2.09 19.52 -8.05
CA ALA A 32 3.50 19.63 -8.38
C ALA A 32 3.69 19.53 -9.89
N GLU A 33 4.59 20.32 -10.46
CA GLU A 33 4.87 20.34 -11.91
C GLU A 33 5.95 19.35 -12.34
N ASN A 34 6.65 18.75 -11.36
CA ASN A 34 7.74 17.80 -11.59
C ASN A 34 8.04 16.98 -10.33
N GLY A 35 8.84 15.95 -10.49
CA GLY A 35 9.16 15.04 -9.38
C GLY A 35 10.03 15.66 -8.29
N VAL A 36 10.77 16.76 -8.55
CA VAL A 36 11.57 17.46 -7.52
C VAL A 36 10.65 18.24 -6.58
N GLU A 37 9.73 18.99 -7.15
CA GLU A 37 8.72 19.72 -6.40
C GLU A 37 7.82 18.77 -5.62
N ALA A 38 7.38 17.67 -6.25
CA ALA A 38 6.58 16.63 -5.61
C ALA A 38 7.26 16.08 -4.34
N LEU A 39 8.57 15.83 -4.36
CA LEU A 39 9.32 15.38 -3.18
C LEU A 39 9.34 16.42 -2.05
N SER A 40 9.44 17.70 -2.40
CA SER A 40 9.43 18.79 -1.43
C SER A 40 8.06 18.94 -0.77
N LEU A 41 7.00 18.93 -1.57
CA LEU A 41 5.63 19.00 -1.08
C LEU A 41 5.24 17.76 -0.23
N LEU A 42 5.72 16.59 -0.61
CA LEU A 42 5.51 15.35 0.13
C LEU A 42 6.04 15.44 1.58
N GLU A 43 7.22 16.03 1.79
CA GLU A 43 7.80 16.21 3.12
C GLU A 43 7.01 17.23 3.96
N ILE A 44 6.58 18.33 3.35
CA ILE A 44 5.88 19.42 4.03
C ILE A 44 4.46 19.00 4.42
N TYR A 45 3.73 18.44 3.49
CA TYR A 45 2.27 18.24 3.62
C TYR A 45 1.86 16.82 3.99
N ARG A 46 2.73 15.82 3.85
CA ARG A 46 2.49 14.40 4.18
C ARG A 46 1.17 13.89 3.62
N PRO A 47 1.00 13.85 2.29
CA PRO A 47 -0.25 13.44 1.67
C PRO A 47 -0.59 11.98 1.99
N HIS A 48 -1.86 11.63 1.84
CA HIS A 48 -2.41 10.30 2.09
C HIS A 48 -2.32 9.38 0.86
N LEU A 49 -2.17 9.98 -0.34
CA LEU A 49 -2.01 9.30 -1.62
C LEU A 49 -1.27 10.21 -2.58
N MET A 50 -0.52 9.63 -3.51
CA MET A 50 0.15 10.34 -4.59
C MET A 50 -0.33 9.82 -5.95
N VAL A 51 -0.71 10.75 -6.83
CA VAL A 51 -0.95 10.54 -8.26
C VAL A 51 0.23 11.16 -8.98
N ALA A 52 0.88 10.45 -9.90
CA ALA A 52 2.07 10.95 -10.58
C ALA A 52 2.09 10.55 -12.06
N ASP A 53 2.42 11.50 -12.95
CA ASP A 53 2.84 11.11 -14.29
C ASP A 53 4.25 10.50 -14.26
N ILE A 54 4.52 9.65 -15.23
CA ILE A 54 5.86 9.09 -15.43
C ILE A 54 6.76 10.09 -16.15
N ARG A 55 6.24 10.79 -17.16
CA ARG A 55 7.02 11.73 -17.95
C ARG A 55 6.91 13.14 -17.40
N MET A 56 7.87 13.50 -16.58
CA MET A 56 7.98 14.85 -16.03
C MET A 56 9.42 15.38 -16.21
N PRO A 57 9.60 16.69 -16.34
CA PRO A 57 10.93 17.31 -16.38
C PRO A 57 11.65 17.17 -15.05
N LEU A 58 12.97 17.32 -15.05
CA LEU A 58 13.89 17.30 -13.90
C LEU A 58 13.98 15.94 -13.22
N LYS A 59 12.86 15.33 -12.87
CA LYS A 59 12.78 14.01 -12.23
C LYS A 59 11.52 13.28 -12.71
N ASP A 60 11.70 12.13 -13.33
CA ASP A 60 10.61 11.31 -13.80
C ASP A 60 9.84 10.61 -12.67
N GLY A 61 8.65 10.08 -12.98
CA GLY A 61 7.80 9.42 -12.00
C GLY A 61 8.42 8.15 -11.42
N TYR A 62 9.25 7.42 -12.15
CA TYR A 62 9.91 6.23 -11.64
C TYR A 62 10.95 6.59 -10.59
N GLU A 63 11.76 7.62 -10.83
CA GLU A 63 12.74 8.11 -9.86
C GLU A 63 12.06 8.71 -8.64
N LEU A 64 10.96 9.45 -8.85
CA LEU A 64 10.13 9.99 -7.78
C LEU A 64 9.67 8.86 -6.85
N VAL A 65 8.99 7.85 -7.40
CA VAL A 65 8.45 6.75 -6.59
C VAL A 65 9.54 5.94 -5.91
N LYS A 66 10.67 5.69 -6.59
CA LYS A 66 11.82 5.03 -5.97
C LYS A 66 12.34 5.79 -4.74
N GLN A 67 12.43 7.12 -4.81
CA GLN A 67 12.86 7.94 -3.67
C GLN A 67 11.80 7.96 -2.56
N VAL A 68 10.52 8.03 -2.89
CA VAL A 68 9.42 7.92 -1.93
C VAL A 68 9.49 6.61 -1.17
N ARG A 69 9.71 5.49 -1.86
CA ARG A 69 9.79 4.15 -1.24
C ARG A 69 11.02 3.95 -0.35
N ASN A 70 12.10 4.67 -0.60
CA ASN A 70 13.31 4.63 0.23
C ASN A 70 13.15 5.40 1.55
N ARG A 71 12.10 6.21 1.70
CA ARG A 71 11.81 6.97 2.93
C ARG A 71 10.87 6.18 3.82
N PRO A 72 11.26 5.81 5.06
CA PRO A 72 10.44 4.96 5.94
C PRO A 72 9.03 5.49 6.15
N GLN A 73 8.86 6.80 6.34
CA GLN A 73 7.57 7.45 6.59
C GLN A 73 6.60 7.40 5.41
N PHE A 74 7.10 7.25 4.17
CA PHE A 74 6.30 7.21 2.94
C PHE A 74 6.30 5.84 2.26
N ARG A 75 6.88 4.85 2.90
CA ARG A 75 7.02 3.51 2.32
C ARG A 75 5.68 2.87 1.98
N LEU A 76 4.64 3.20 2.73
CA LEU A 76 3.27 2.68 2.56
C LEU A 76 2.33 3.67 1.87
N LEU A 77 2.81 4.85 1.45
CA LEU A 77 2.00 5.82 0.74
C LEU A 77 1.45 5.20 -0.55
N PRO A 78 0.12 5.17 -0.76
CA PRO A 78 -0.44 4.70 -2.03
C PRO A 78 0.01 5.60 -3.18
N VAL A 79 0.42 4.97 -4.30
CA VAL A 79 0.90 5.66 -5.50
C VAL A 79 0.19 5.13 -6.73
N ILE A 80 -0.40 6.05 -7.51
CA ILE A 80 -1.01 5.82 -8.82
C ILE A 80 -0.13 6.48 -9.87
N PHE A 81 0.24 5.75 -10.93
CA PHE A 81 0.79 6.35 -12.14
C PHE A 81 -0.33 6.68 -13.12
N LEU A 82 -0.35 7.94 -13.60
CA LEU A 82 -1.10 8.37 -14.79
C LEU A 82 -0.09 8.56 -15.92
N THR A 83 -0.25 7.89 -17.07
CA THR A 83 0.80 7.97 -18.07
C THR A 83 0.34 7.54 -19.46
N GLU A 84 0.91 8.17 -20.47
CA GLU A 84 0.77 7.76 -21.88
C GLU A 84 1.51 6.45 -22.19
N ARG A 85 2.41 5.98 -21.32
CA ARG A 85 3.13 4.74 -21.51
C ARG A 85 2.24 3.57 -21.14
N GLY A 86 1.74 2.87 -22.16
CA GLY A 86 0.79 1.75 -22.00
C GLY A 86 1.41 0.37 -22.23
N SER A 87 2.73 0.28 -22.54
CA SER A 87 3.36 -1.02 -22.81
C SER A 87 3.36 -1.92 -21.57
N THR A 88 3.36 -3.22 -21.79
CA THR A 88 3.46 -4.19 -20.71
C THR A 88 4.75 -4.03 -19.90
N GLU A 89 5.84 -3.68 -20.57
CA GLU A 89 7.15 -3.44 -19.96
C GLU A 89 7.12 -2.22 -19.03
N ASP A 90 6.52 -1.11 -19.47
CA ASP A 90 6.36 0.08 -18.64
C ASP A 90 5.53 -0.18 -17.38
N ARG A 91 4.45 -0.97 -17.51
CA ARG A 91 3.63 -1.37 -16.37
C ARG A 91 4.40 -2.25 -15.38
N ILE A 92 5.15 -3.24 -15.89
CA ILE A 92 6.00 -4.10 -15.07
C ILE A 92 7.02 -3.23 -14.31
N ARG A 93 7.67 -2.30 -14.99
CA ARG A 93 8.62 -1.37 -14.37
C ARG A 93 7.95 -0.50 -13.29
N GLY A 94 6.74 0.01 -13.56
CA GLY A 94 5.96 0.77 -12.58
C GLY A 94 5.70 -0.01 -11.30
N TYR A 95 5.27 -1.26 -11.42
CA TYR A 95 5.06 -2.13 -10.25
C TYR A 95 6.37 -2.48 -9.54
N GLN A 96 7.47 -2.68 -10.27
CA GLN A 96 8.77 -2.97 -9.66
C GLN A 96 9.31 -1.80 -8.83
N VAL A 97 9.12 -0.55 -9.25
CA VAL A 97 9.51 0.61 -8.44
C VAL A 97 8.54 0.88 -7.29
N GLY A 98 7.37 0.22 -7.30
CA GLY A 98 6.44 0.19 -6.18
C GLY A 98 5.25 1.11 -6.31
N CYS A 99 4.73 1.38 -7.53
CA CYS A 99 3.39 1.94 -7.65
C CYS A 99 2.35 0.89 -7.23
N ASP A 100 1.22 1.35 -6.74
CA ASP A 100 0.11 0.49 -6.33
C ASP A 100 -0.87 0.26 -7.48
N LEU A 101 -0.99 1.23 -8.40
CA LEU A 101 -1.78 1.13 -9.61
C LEU A 101 -1.16 1.93 -10.75
N TYR A 102 -1.41 1.45 -11.97
CA TYR A 102 -0.98 2.06 -13.22
C TYR A 102 -2.20 2.33 -14.09
N LEU A 103 -2.52 3.60 -14.35
CA LEU A 103 -3.66 4.05 -15.12
C LEU A 103 -3.19 4.73 -16.42
N PRO A 104 -3.43 4.12 -17.59
CA PRO A 104 -2.99 4.69 -18.86
C PRO A 104 -3.86 5.88 -19.27
N LYS A 105 -3.24 6.90 -19.88
CA LYS A 105 -3.93 8.01 -20.55
C LYS A 105 -4.34 7.57 -21.98
N PRO A 106 -5.55 7.91 -22.48
CA PRO A 106 -6.61 8.66 -21.76
C PRO A 106 -7.35 7.78 -20.75
N PHE A 107 -7.78 8.37 -19.65
CA PHE A 107 -8.57 7.73 -18.58
C PHE A 107 -9.81 8.57 -18.27
N GLU A 108 -10.83 7.93 -17.71
CA GLU A 108 -12.02 8.60 -17.20
C GLU A 108 -11.79 9.08 -15.77
N MET A 109 -12.26 10.28 -15.43
CA MET A 109 -12.09 10.85 -14.09
C MET A 109 -12.79 9.99 -13.01
N GLU A 110 -13.92 9.38 -13.35
CA GLU A 110 -14.67 8.46 -12.50
C GLU A 110 -13.85 7.21 -12.17
N GLU A 111 -13.07 6.69 -13.14
CA GLU A 111 -12.18 5.56 -12.92
C GLU A 111 -11.07 5.93 -11.93
N LEU A 112 -10.42 7.08 -12.13
CA LEU A 112 -9.43 7.60 -11.20
C LEU A 112 -10.01 7.78 -9.79
N GLY A 113 -11.21 8.35 -9.66
CA GLY A 113 -11.90 8.54 -8.39
C GLY A 113 -12.21 7.23 -7.67
N ALA A 114 -12.68 6.21 -8.41
CA ALA A 114 -12.97 4.89 -7.86
C ALA A 114 -11.69 4.20 -7.33
N VAL A 115 -10.60 4.29 -8.07
CA VAL A 115 -9.29 3.74 -7.69
C VAL A 115 -8.75 4.44 -6.44
N ILE A 116 -8.78 5.76 -6.39
CA ILE A 116 -8.32 6.55 -5.25
C ILE A 116 -9.07 6.16 -3.99
N ARG A 117 -10.40 6.09 -4.05
CA ARG A 117 -11.24 5.68 -2.91
C ARG A 117 -10.82 4.31 -2.39
N ASN A 118 -10.69 3.34 -3.27
CA ASN A 118 -10.30 1.98 -2.90
C ASN A 118 -8.91 1.91 -2.23
N LEU A 119 -7.92 2.65 -2.76
CA LEU A 119 -6.59 2.67 -2.19
C LEU A 119 -6.54 3.38 -0.83
N LEU A 120 -7.28 4.47 -0.67
CA LEU A 120 -7.37 5.20 0.60
C LEU A 120 -8.08 4.38 1.69
N GLU A 121 -9.20 3.73 1.37
CA GLU A 121 -9.90 2.84 2.30
C GLU A 121 -8.98 1.72 2.80
N ARG A 122 -8.24 1.06 1.91
CA ARG A 122 -7.27 0.02 2.28
C ARG A 122 -6.14 0.57 3.14
N SER A 123 -5.62 1.76 2.82
CA SER A 123 -4.55 2.40 3.58
C SER A 123 -5.01 2.75 5.00
N GLN A 124 -6.23 3.24 5.18
CA GLN A 124 -6.79 3.55 6.49
C GLN A 124 -6.98 2.31 7.36
N ILE A 125 -7.44 1.20 6.79
CA ILE A 125 -7.58 -0.08 7.50
C ILE A 125 -6.21 -0.53 8.01
N VAL A 126 -5.19 -0.53 7.17
CA VAL A 126 -3.82 -0.91 7.56
C VAL A 126 -3.26 0.00 8.65
N GLN A 127 -3.46 1.32 8.54
CA GLN A 127 -3.00 2.26 9.57
C GLN A 127 -3.73 2.09 10.89
N SER A 128 -5.04 1.86 10.87
CA SER A 128 -5.82 1.64 12.10
C SER A 128 -5.41 0.35 12.82
N GLU A 129 -5.08 -0.69 12.09
CA GLU A 129 -4.57 -1.95 12.64
C GLU A 129 -3.18 -1.78 13.28
N ILE A 130 -2.28 -1.02 12.65
CA ILE A 130 -0.95 -0.71 13.20
C ILE A 130 -1.08 0.06 14.52
N VAL A 131 -1.90 1.11 14.56
CA VAL A 131 -2.10 1.93 15.76
C VAL A 131 -2.76 1.12 16.89
N GLN A 132 -3.68 0.21 16.57
CA GLN A 132 -4.28 -0.68 17.57
C GLN A 132 -3.28 -1.70 18.13
N SER A 133 -2.39 -2.21 17.30
CA SER A 133 -1.34 -3.13 17.75
C SER A 133 -0.33 -2.43 18.67
N GLU A 134 0.09 -1.21 18.35
CA GLU A 134 1.00 -0.40 19.19
C GLU A 134 0.37 -0.05 20.54
N LYS A 135 -0.92 0.30 20.59
CA LYS A 135 -1.64 0.57 21.85
C LYS A 135 -1.80 -0.68 22.73
N ARG A 136 -1.84 -1.87 22.15
CA ARG A 136 -1.85 -3.13 22.91
C ARG A 136 -0.49 -3.42 23.53
N PHE A 137 0.62 -3.09 22.86
CA PHE A 137 1.96 -3.23 23.41
C PHE A 137 2.27 -2.25 24.55
N SER A 138 1.74 -1.02 24.50
CA SER A 138 1.98 0.02 25.51
C SER A 138 1.17 -0.17 26.82
N ARG A 139 0.25 -1.12 26.88
CA ARG A 139 -0.57 -1.40 28.08
C ARG A 139 -0.10 -2.54 28.96
N GLN A 140 1.04 -3.15 28.69
CA GLN A 140 1.66 -4.12 29.58
C GLN A 140 2.73 -3.44 30.44
N GLU A 141 2.29 -2.80 31.54
CA GLU A 141 3.18 -2.57 32.69
C GLU A 141 3.38 -3.90 33.44
N PRO A 142 4.58 -4.19 33.95
CA PRO A 142 4.87 -5.43 34.60
C PRO A 142 4.32 -5.42 36.05
N GLY A 143 3.15 -6.02 36.24
CA GLY A 143 2.68 -6.41 37.57
C GLY A 143 3.39 -7.70 38.01
N LEU A 144 4.24 -7.59 39.00
CA LEU A 144 4.85 -8.71 39.74
C LEU A 144 3.76 -9.59 40.38
N ASN A 145 3.86 -10.89 40.14
CA ASN A 145 3.19 -12.05 40.74
C ASN A 145 2.15 -12.75 39.84
N ALA A 146 2.61 -13.78 39.13
CA ALA A 146 1.79 -14.96 38.82
C ALA A 146 2.67 -16.16 38.46
N GLU A 147 2.31 -17.30 39.01
CA GLU A 147 2.88 -18.63 38.79
C GLU A 147 2.87 -19.07 37.32
N PRO A 148 3.64 -20.10 36.92
CA PRO A 148 3.79 -20.52 35.53
C PRO A 148 2.53 -21.25 35.05
N VAL A 149 1.61 -20.52 34.49
CA VAL A 149 0.48 -21.08 33.74
C VAL A 149 0.88 -21.09 32.26
N SER A 150 0.71 -22.20 31.59
CA SER A 150 0.92 -22.40 30.16
C SER A 150 0.33 -21.27 29.36
N PRO A 151 1.02 -20.73 28.29
CA PRO A 151 0.57 -19.56 27.57
C PRO A 151 -0.81 -19.81 26.92
N PRO A 152 -1.80 -18.93 27.13
CA PRO A 152 -3.06 -19.04 26.41
C PRO A 152 -2.77 -18.87 24.92
N MET A 153 -3.29 -19.77 24.09
CA MET A 153 -3.30 -19.65 22.64
C MET A 153 -3.84 -18.25 22.28
N ARG A 154 -2.95 -17.39 21.76
CA ARG A 154 -3.34 -16.10 21.21
C ARG A 154 -4.34 -16.38 20.09
N SER A 155 -5.56 -15.88 20.21
CA SER A 155 -6.50 -15.87 19.09
C SER A 155 -5.84 -15.09 17.96
N LEU A 156 -5.43 -15.79 16.92
CA LEU A 156 -4.81 -15.21 15.74
C LEU A 156 -5.93 -14.62 14.89
N ASP A 157 -6.23 -13.34 15.10
CA ASP A 157 -7.23 -12.62 14.31
C ASP A 157 -6.62 -12.25 12.97
N PHE A 158 -6.86 -13.09 11.97
CA PHE A 158 -6.55 -12.77 10.59
C PHE A 158 -7.72 -12.02 9.93
N THR A 159 -7.40 -10.97 9.20
CA THR A 159 -8.37 -10.34 8.33
C THR A 159 -8.77 -11.29 7.18
N ASN A 160 -9.94 -11.09 6.58
CA ASN A 160 -10.39 -11.91 5.44
C ASN A 160 -9.35 -11.96 4.30
N ARG A 161 -8.63 -10.85 4.08
CA ARG A 161 -7.58 -10.78 3.04
C ARG A 161 -6.32 -11.53 3.44
N GLU A 162 -5.90 -11.47 4.69
CA GLU A 162 -4.79 -12.26 5.19
C GLU A 162 -5.09 -13.75 5.10
N GLN A 163 -6.31 -14.17 5.41
CA GLN A 163 -6.73 -15.56 5.25
C GLN A 163 -6.68 -16.02 3.80
N GLN A 164 -7.19 -15.21 2.86
CA GLN A 164 -7.11 -15.52 1.42
C GLN A 164 -5.67 -15.65 0.94
N VAL A 165 -4.79 -14.73 1.36
CA VAL A 165 -3.36 -14.80 1.01
C VAL A 165 -2.72 -16.03 1.65
N LEU A 166 -3.00 -16.34 2.92
CA LEU A 166 -2.47 -17.49 3.63
C LEU A 166 -2.88 -18.82 2.98
N GLN A 167 -4.13 -18.94 2.54
CA GLN A 167 -4.62 -20.12 1.81
C GLN A 167 -3.84 -20.33 0.50
N LEU A 168 -3.67 -19.26 -0.28
CA LEU A 168 -2.94 -19.34 -1.55
C LEU A 168 -1.42 -19.55 -1.35
N LEU A 169 -0.85 -19.06 -0.24
CA LEU A 169 0.51 -19.36 0.16
C LEU A 169 0.70 -20.86 0.45
N ALA A 170 -0.26 -21.47 1.13
CA ALA A 170 -0.22 -22.89 1.46
C ALA A 170 -0.31 -23.79 0.24
N THR A 171 -0.93 -23.35 -0.86
CA THR A 171 -0.93 -24.05 -2.15
C THR A 171 0.38 -23.89 -2.95
N GLY A 172 1.35 -23.13 -2.44
CA GLY A 172 2.67 -22.95 -3.05
C GLY A 172 2.77 -21.83 -4.08
N LEU A 173 1.72 -21.03 -4.27
CA LEU A 173 1.68 -19.94 -5.26
C LEU A 173 2.63 -18.80 -4.89
N SER A 174 3.37 -18.28 -5.88
CA SER A 174 4.22 -17.09 -5.72
C SER A 174 3.40 -15.82 -5.47
N ASN A 175 4.03 -14.75 -4.99
CA ASN A 175 3.36 -13.47 -4.77
C ASN A 175 2.76 -12.87 -6.05
N ILE A 176 3.33 -13.19 -7.22
CA ILE A 176 2.82 -12.79 -8.53
C ILE A 176 1.52 -13.53 -8.83
N GLU A 177 1.49 -14.85 -8.65
CA GLU A 177 0.32 -15.69 -8.90
C GLU A 177 -0.81 -15.38 -7.93
N ILE A 178 -0.51 -15.19 -6.65
CA ILE A 178 -1.48 -14.74 -5.63
C ILE A 178 -2.04 -13.37 -6.02
N GLY A 179 -1.17 -12.45 -6.44
CA GLY A 179 -1.58 -11.13 -6.91
C GLY A 179 -2.56 -11.22 -8.08
N THR A 180 -2.28 -12.08 -9.05
CA THR A 180 -3.16 -12.32 -10.20
C THR A 180 -4.53 -12.86 -9.76
N GLN A 181 -4.58 -13.83 -8.85
CA GLN A 181 -5.84 -14.42 -8.39
C GLN A 181 -6.68 -13.49 -7.52
N LEU A 182 -6.03 -12.67 -6.70
CA LEU A 182 -6.72 -11.75 -5.79
C LEU A 182 -6.88 -10.33 -6.36
N TYR A 183 -6.46 -10.09 -7.61
CA TYR A 183 -6.42 -8.77 -8.24
C TYR A 183 -5.61 -7.76 -7.41
N LEU A 184 -4.45 -8.20 -6.90
CA LEU A 184 -3.52 -7.43 -6.09
C LEU A 184 -2.17 -7.28 -6.78
N SER A 185 -1.44 -6.20 -6.51
CA SER A 185 -0.03 -6.13 -6.92
C SER A 185 0.81 -7.14 -6.14
N PRO A 186 1.89 -7.71 -6.71
CA PRO A 186 2.80 -8.61 -5.99
C PRO A 186 3.34 -7.98 -4.70
N ARG A 187 3.54 -6.67 -4.70
CA ARG A 187 3.97 -5.89 -3.53
C ARG A 187 2.89 -5.81 -2.45
N THR A 188 1.62 -5.71 -2.84
CA THR A 188 0.51 -5.76 -1.89
C THR A 188 0.43 -7.13 -1.23
N VAL A 189 0.64 -8.20 -1.99
CA VAL A 189 0.74 -9.57 -1.46
C VAL A 189 1.92 -9.68 -0.48
N GLU A 190 3.09 -9.12 -0.82
CA GLU A 190 4.26 -9.10 0.07
C GLU A 190 3.97 -8.41 1.41
N LYS A 191 3.19 -7.32 1.41
CA LYS A 191 2.73 -6.66 2.64
C LYS A 191 1.88 -7.60 3.51
N TYR A 192 0.95 -8.33 2.90
CA TYR A 192 0.14 -9.32 3.62
C TYR A 192 1.01 -10.46 4.17
N VAL A 193 1.96 -10.97 3.38
CA VAL A 193 2.91 -11.99 3.83
C VAL A 193 3.72 -11.47 5.03
N SER A 194 4.24 -10.26 4.96
CA SER A 194 4.99 -9.65 6.07
C SER A 194 4.12 -9.46 7.33
N SER A 195 2.85 -9.10 7.15
CA SER A 195 1.89 -9.03 8.28
C SER A 195 1.62 -10.40 8.89
N LEU A 196 1.44 -11.43 8.06
CA LEU A 196 1.24 -12.81 8.49
C LEU A 196 2.46 -13.35 9.25
N LEU A 197 3.67 -13.16 8.75
CA LEU A 197 4.92 -13.55 9.42
C LEU A 197 5.01 -12.95 10.83
N ARG A 198 4.68 -11.65 10.95
CA ARG A 198 4.69 -10.97 12.24
C ARG A 198 3.60 -11.47 13.19
N LYS A 199 2.37 -11.72 12.68
CA LYS A 199 1.25 -12.22 13.49
C LYS A 199 1.47 -13.63 14.00
N THR A 200 2.14 -14.47 13.22
CA THR A 200 2.45 -15.87 13.55
C THR A 200 3.81 -16.06 14.22
N ASP A 201 4.58 -14.96 14.36
CA ASP A 201 5.95 -14.98 14.90
C ASP A 201 6.87 -15.96 14.14
N THR A 202 6.72 -16.00 12.80
CA THR A 202 7.52 -16.82 11.91
C THR A 202 8.48 -15.95 11.09
N ASN A 203 9.66 -16.47 10.75
CA ASN A 203 10.73 -15.68 10.14
C ASN A 203 10.75 -15.75 8.62
N ASN A 204 10.12 -16.76 8.04
CA ASN A 204 10.13 -16.96 6.59
C ASN A 204 8.84 -17.65 6.11
N ARG A 205 8.67 -17.64 4.79
CA ARG A 205 7.48 -18.19 4.11
C ARG A 205 7.25 -19.67 4.43
N ALA A 206 8.32 -20.47 4.47
CA ALA A 206 8.20 -21.92 4.72
C ALA A 206 7.73 -22.21 6.14
N GLU A 207 8.23 -21.45 7.12
CA GLU A 207 7.77 -21.50 8.51
C GLU A 207 6.32 -21.07 8.64
N LEU A 208 5.90 -20.00 7.93
CA LEU A 208 4.53 -19.51 7.91
C LEU A 208 3.55 -20.58 7.37
N VAL A 209 3.90 -21.23 6.27
CA VAL A 209 3.07 -22.30 5.67
C VAL A 209 3.00 -23.50 6.61
N ARG A 210 4.12 -23.92 7.20
CA ARG A 210 4.15 -25.01 8.20
C ARG A 210 3.26 -24.67 9.40
N PHE A 211 3.41 -23.47 9.95
CA PHE A 211 2.58 -22.98 11.06
C PHE A 211 1.09 -23.02 10.71
N ALA A 212 0.71 -22.56 9.51
CA ALA A 212 -0.68 -22.56 9.06
C ALA A 212 -1.29 -23.97 8.96
N LEU A 213 -0.50 -24.95 8.52
CA LEU A 213 -0.91 -26.36 8.47
C LEU A 213 -1.01 -26.99 9.85
N GLU A 214 -0.03 -26.78 10.73
CA GLU A 214 0.00 -27.32 12.11
C GLU A 214 -1.17 -26.79 12.96
N HIS A 215 -1.59 -25.55 12.74
CA HIS A 215 -2.67 -24.91 13.46
C HIS A 215 -4.03 -24.98 12.75
N HIS A 216 -4.15 -25.77 11.67
CA HIS A 216 -5.39 -25.93 10.89
C HIS A 216 -6.02 -24.62 10.40
N LEU A 217 -5.18 -23.62 10.09
CA LEU A 217 -5.60 -22.31 9.56
C LEU A 217 -5.89 -22.35 8.06
N VAL A 218 -5.41 -23.39 7.38
CA VAL A 218 -5.60 -23.71 5.96
C VAL A 218 -5.84 -25.21 5.82
N ASN A 219 -6.61 -25.58 4.80
CA ASN A 219 -6.92 -26.98 4.45
C ASN A 219 -5.96 -27.47 3.37
#